data_e1ac4ad57b61c69822e9a402557a2b33
#
_entry.id   e1ac4ad57b61c69822e9a402557a2b33
#
_cell.length_a   1.000
_cell.length_b   1.000
_cell.length_c   1.000
_cell.angle_alpha   90.00
_cell.angle_beta   90.00
_cell.angle_gamma   90.00
#
_symmetry.space_group_name_H-M   'P 1'
#
loop_
_entity.id
_entity.type
_entity.pdbx_description
1 polymer ?
#
loop_
_entity_poly.entity_id
_entity_poly.type
_entity_poly.pdbx_seq_one_letter_code
_entity_poly.pdbx_strand_id
1 'polypeptide(L)'
;MKPTILLLAGILMLALCAEGKSSRRVPANEPATLRVHDALFPAPYGAVRIGGYLGEKLDLCIDNRLMAQDIERLVQPFRDKPDGNWGFRSEFWGKWFTAAMMGYGYAPSAEHRATVDRAVRELMATQSADGYIGTYPDSCHLGDWDIWGRKYVLLGLLAYYDQTKETAALEAARRVADHLIAEAGPG
;
A
#
# COMPACT_ATOMS: atom_id res chain seq x y z
N MET A 1 69.63 -19.26 -0.21
CA MET A 1 68.72 -18.16 0.14
C MET A 1 67.37 -18.77 0.44
N LYS A 2 66.84 -18.51 1.64
CA LYS A 2 65.81 -19.31 2.29
C LYS A 2 64.40 -19.04 1.75
N PRO A 3 63.55 -20.05 1.54
CA PRO A 3 62.18 -19.91 1.00
C PRO A 3 61.15 -19.32 1.99
N THR A 4 61.60 -18.81 3.14
CA THR A 4 60.72 -18.36 4.23
C THR A 4 60.17 -16.93 4.04
N ILE A 5 60.74 -16.15 3.14
CA ILE A 5 60.34 -14.74 2.91
C ILE A 5 59.15 -14.60 1.94
N LEU A 6 58.96 -15.58 1.02
CA LEU A 6 57.84 -15.56 0.07
C LEU A 6 56.50 -15.96 0.70
N LEU A 7 56.52 -16.70 1.83
CA LEU A 7 55.26 -17.13 2.49
C LEU A 7 54.62 -16.04 3.32
N LEU A 8 55.39 -15.07 3.86
CA LEU A 8 54.86 -13.95 4.65
C LEU A 8 54.22 -12.86 3.78
N ALA A 9 54.71 -12.68 2.53
CA ALA A 9 54.12 -11.70 1.62
C ALA A 9 52.74 -12.14 1.07
N GLY A 10 52.53 -13.46 0.93
CA GLY A 10 51.23 -14.01 0.50
C GLY A 10 50.13 -13.92 1.53
N ILE A 11 50.46 -14.01 2.80
CA ILE A 11 49.48 -13.93 3.91
C ILE A 11 49.08 -12.48 4.19
N LEU A 12 49.95 -11.50 3.93
CA LEU A 12 49.65 -10.09 4.13
C LEU A 12 48.74 -9.53 3.02
N MET A 13 48.78 -10.07 1.79
CA MET A 13 47.90 -9.67 0.69
C MET A 13 46.51 -10.26 0.80
N LEU A 14 46.31 -11.39 1.49
CA LEU A 14 44.99 -11.98 1.73
C LEU A 14 44.23 -11.30 2.88
N ALA A 15 44.91 -10.59 3.76
CA ALA A 15 44.29 -9.87 4.88
C ALA A 15 43.72 -8.49 4.47
N LEU A 16 44.11 -7.93 3.31
CA LEU A 16 43.67 -6.63 2.82
C LEU A 16 42.43 -6.68 1.92
N CYS A 17 41.96 -7.88 1.52
CA CYS A 17 40.74 -8.05 0.73
C CYS A 17 39.49 -8.39 1.58
N ALA A 18 39.60 -8.45 2.90
CA ALA A 18 38.49 -8.78 3.79
C ALA A 18 37.90 -7.55 4.53
N GLU A 19 38.13 -6.34 4.04
CA GLU A 19 37.30 -5.22 4.47
C GLU A 19 35.94 -5.33 3.78
N GLY A 20 35.11 -6.20 4.35
CA GLY A 20 33.72 -6.35 4.02
C GLY A 20 33.03 -5.00 4.06
N LYS A 21 32.29 -4.71 3.00
CA LYS A 21 31.32 -3.62 2.95
C LYS A 21 30.51 -3.68 4.24
N SER A 22 30.83 -2.81 5.18
CA SER A 22 29.99 -2.54 6.34
C SER A 22 28.68 -1.99 5.77
N SER A 23 27.71 -2.86 5.58
CA SER A 23 26.33 -2.47 5.41
C SER A 23 25.97 -1.64 6.63
N ARG A 24 25.97 -0.33 6.51
CA ARG A 24 25.36 0.55 7.50
C ARG A 24 23.89 0.14 7.59
N ARG A 25 23.57 -0.72 8.54
CA ARG A 25 22.20 -0.88 9.00
C ARG A 25 21.78 0.49 9.52
N VAL A 26 20.94 1.16 8.76
CA VAL A 26 20.19 2.31 9.26
C VAL A 26 19.38 1.79 10.45
N PRO A 27 19.54 2.33 11.66
CA PRO A 27 18.75 1.87 12.80
C PRO A 27 17.27 2.15 12.48
N ALA A 28 16.43 1.12 12.60
CA ALA A 28 15.03 1.10 12.20
C ALA A 28 14.13 2.02 13.04
N ASN A 29 14.65 2.85 13.94
CA ASN A 29 13.88 3.60 14.95
C ASN A 29 14.28 5.06 15.16
N GLU A 30 15.06 5.68 14.28
CA GLU A 30 15.08 7.14 14.31
C GLU A 30 13.95 7.68 13.44
N PRO A 31 13.01 8.49 13.99
CA PRO A 31 12.06 9.20 13.15
C PRO A 31 12.89 10.03 12.17
N ALA A 32 12.68 9.76 10.87
CA ALA A 32 13.32 10.57 9.84
C ALA A 32 12.93 12.02 10.10
N THR A 33 13.83 12.80 10.67
CA THR A 33 13.65 14.23 10.78
C THR A 33 13.71 14.75 9.36
N LEU A 34 12.52 15.02 8.80
CA LEU A 34 12.39 15.67 7.51
C LEU A 34 13.15 17.00 7.62
N ARG A 35 14.29 17.09 6.94
CA ARG A 35 15.11 18.31 6.89
C ARG A 35 14.50 19.38 6.00
N VAL A 36 13.48 19.00 5.23
CA VAL A 36 12.76 19.86 4.29
C VAL A 36 11.30 19.89 4.72
N HIS A 37 10.76 21.07 4.92
CA HIS A 37 9.36 21.29 5.19
C HIS A 37 8.64 21.62 3.89
N ASP A 38 7.46 21.05 3.69
CA ASP A 38 6.60 21.41 2.57
C ASP A 38 6.17 22.88 2.70
N ALA A 39 6.29 23.62 1.61
CA ALA A 39 5.84 25.03 1.54
C ALA A 39 4.33 25.14 1.29
N LEU A 40 3.70 24.07 0.78
CA LEU A 40 2.28 24.00 0.48
C LEU A 40 1.68 22.78 1.17
N PHE A 41 0.48 22.96 1.71
CA PHE A 41 -0.29 21.89 2.35
C PHE A 41 -1.61 21.70 1.61
N PRO A 42 -2.15 20.48 1.51
CA PRO A 42 -3.49 20.25 1.00
C PRO A 42 -4.53 21.03 1.81
N ALA A 43 -5.54 21.57 1.13
CA ALA A 43 -6.66 22.17 1.83
C ALA A 43 -7.38 21.08 2.68
N PRO A 44 -7.92 21.44 3.86
CA PRO A 44 -8.69 20.49 4.65
C PRO A 44 -9.87 19.91 3.86
N TYR A 45 -10.24 18.67 4.16
CA TYR A 45 -11.41 18.04 3.56
C TYR A 45 -12.67 18.89 3.75
N GLY A 46 -13.46 19.02 2.71
CA GLY A 46 -14.68 19.86 2.69
C GLY A 46 -14.43 21.37 2.61
N ALA A 47 -13.18 21.84 2.59
CA ALA A 47 -12.88 23.27 2.52
C ALA A 47 -13.18 23.89 1.13
N VAL A 48 -13.24 23.08 0.08
CA VAL A 48 -13.49 23.55 -1.29
C VAL A 48 -14.80 22.96 -1.79
N ARG A 49 -15.66 23.82 -2.34
CA ARG A 49 -16.89 23.42 -3.03
C ARG A 49 -16.88 24.00 -4.44
N ILE A 50 -17.23 23.16 -5.39
CA ILE A 50 -17.34 23.53 -6.80
C ILE A 50 -18.81 23.73 -7.10
N GLY A 51 -19.17 24.90 -7.64
CA GLY A 51 -20.54 25.23 -8.04
C GLY A 51 -20.79 25.15 -9.55
N GLY A 52 -22.05 25.38 -9.95
CA GLY A 52 -22.47 25.38 -11.34
C GLY A 52 -22.31 24.03 -12.02
N TYR A 53 -22.17 24.02 -13.34
CA TYR A 53 -22.15 22.79 -14.15
C TYR A 53 -21.13 21.74 -13.67
N LEU A 54 -19.91 22.14 -13.29
CA LEU A 54 -18.90 21.20 -12.83
C LEU A 54 -19.25 20.60 -11.47
N GLY A 55 -19.83 21.39 -10.56
CA GLY A 55 -20.31 20.91 -9.26
C GLY A 55 -21.42 19.88 -9.43
N GLU A 56 -22.42 20.17 -10.27
CA GLU A 56 -23.49 19.23 -10.59
C GLU A 56 -22.98 17.91 -11.18
N LYS A 57 -21.97 17.96 -12.07
CA LYS A 57 -21.35 16.74 -12.61
C LYS A 57 -20.57 15.96 -11.57
N LEU A 58 -19.93 16.65 -10.63
CA LEU A 58 -19.21 15.99 -9.54
C LEU A 58 -20.20 15.31 -8.58
N ASP A 59 -21.28 15.97 -8.21
CA ASP A 59 -22.32 15.38 -7.35
C ASP A 59 -22.94 14.14 -8.02
N LEU A 60 -23.30 14.23 -9.32
CA LEU A 60 -23.77 13.07 -10.09
C LEU A 60 -22.74 11.93 -10.14
N CYS A 61 -21.46 12.23 -10.23
CA CYS A 61 -20.40 11.22 -10.20
C CYS A 61 -20.33 10.54 -8.84
N ILE A 62 -20.40 11.30 -7.76
CA ILE A 62 -20.41 10.76 -6.40
C ILE A 62 -21.60 9.82 -6.22
N ASP A 63 -22.81 10.28 -6.50
CA ASP A 63 -24.05 9.53 -6.26
C ASP A 63 -24.16 8.29 -7.16
N ASN A 64 -23.97 8.46 -8.48
CA ASN A 64 -24.27 7.41 -9.44
C ASN A 64 -23.08 6.53 -9.81
N ARG A 65 -21.84 6.94 -9.49
CA ARG A 65 -20.64 6.16 -9.83
C ARG A 65 -19.90 5.66 -8.60
N LEU A 66 -19.67 6.52 -7.62
CA LEU A 66 -18.90 6.12 -6.45
C LEU A 66 -19.77 5.38 -5.44
N MET A 67 -20.95 5.92 -5.12
CA MET A 67 -21.86 5.33 -4.13
C MET A 67 -22.66 4.12 -4.65
N ALA A 68 -22.86 4.04 -5.96
CA ALA A 68 -23.62 2.97 -6.60
C ALA A 68 -22.81 1.70 -6.90
N GLN A 69 -21.55 1.59 -6.42
CA GLN A 69 -20.76 0.40 -6.67
C GLN A 69 -21.23 -0.78 -5.82
N ASP A 70 -21.23 -1.94 -6.44
CA ASP A 70 -21.45 -3.21 -5.77
C ASP A 70 -20.18 -3.63 -5.01
N ILE A 71 -20.15 -3.38 -3.71
CA ILE A 71 -19.01 -3.69 -2.82
C ILE A 71 -18.73 -5.19 -2.83
N GLU A 72 -19.77 -6.02 -2.82
CA GLU A 72 -19.62 -7.47 -2.83
C GLU A 72 -18.85 -7.93 -4.07
N ARG A 73 -19.26 -7.43 -5.24
CA ARG A 73 -18.57 -7.73 -6.50
C ARG A 73 -17.11 -7.28 -6.52
N LEU A 74 -16.80 -6.18 -5.83
CA LEU A 74 -15.42 -5.66 -5.74
C LEU A 74 -14.56 -6.47 -4.77
N VAL A 75 -15.14 -7.01 -3.70
CA VAL A 75 -14.40 -7.74 -2.65
C VAL A 75 -14.32 -9.25 -2.95
N GLN A 76 -15.30 -9.81 -3.65
CA GLN A 76 -15.34 -11.25 -3.94
C GLN A 76 -14.04 -11.82 -4.50
N PRO A 77 -13.32 -11.17 -5.45
CA PRO A 77 -12.03 -11.69 -5.94
C PRO A 77 -10.95 -11.85 -4.87
N PHE A 78 -10.99 -11.06 -3.80
CA PHE A 78 -10.05 -11.19 -2.68
C PHE A 78 -10.36 -12.40 -1.79
N ARG A 79 -11.62 -12.83 -1.75
CA ARG A 79 -12.05 -14.04 -1.04
C ARG A 79 -11.73 -15.29 -1.83
N ASP A 80 -12.03 -15.27 -3.14
CA ASP A 80 -11.93 -16.44 -4.00
C ASP A 80 -10.50 -16.72 -4.46
N LYS A 81 -9.66 -15.69 -4.59
CA LYS A 81 -8.28 -15.76 -5.13
C LYS A 81 -8.21 -16.69 -6.35
N PRO A 82 -8.97 -16.39 -7.43
CA PRO A 82 -9.07 -17.28 -8.57
C PRO A 82 -7.71 -17.46 -9.25
N ASP A 83 -7.42 -18.68 -9.65
CA ASP A 83 -6.20 -19.01 -10.42
C ASP A 83 -6.08 -18.19 -11.69
N GLY A 84 -4.95 -17.54 -11.87
CA GLY A 84 -4.46 -16.94 -13.12
C GLY A 84 -5.34 -15.87 -13.78
N ASN A 85 -4.75 -15.02 -14.57
CA ASN A 85 -5.29 -14.13 -15.60
C ASN A 85 -6.40 -13.10 -15.27
N TRP A 86 -6.85 -12.99 -14.02
CA TRP A 86 -7.85 -12.01 -13.61
C TRP A 86 -7.22 -10.87 -12.79
N GLY A 87 -5.97 -10.57 -13.05
CA GLY A 87 -5.04 -9.76 -12.27
C GLY A 87 -5.43 -8.33 -11.95
N PHE A 88 -6.40 -7.74 -12.66
CA PHE A 88 -6.79 -6.34 -12.41
C PHE A 88 -7.79 -6.14 -11.28
N ARG A 89 -8.28 -7.20 -10.63
CA ARG A 89 -9.42 -7.09 -9.71
C ARG A 89 -9.11 -6.36 -8.43
N SER A 90 -7.92 -6.55 -7.85
CA SER A 90 -7.46 -5.79 -6.69
C SER A 90 -7.28 -4.30 -7.01
N GLU A 91 -6.81 -3.98 -8.21
CA GLU A 91 -6.72 -2.62 -8.72
C GLU A 91 -8.10 -1.95 -8.80
N PHE A 92 -9.14 -2.66 -9.22
CA PHE A 92 -10.47 -2.07 -9.34
C PHE A 92 -11.05 -1.65 -8.00
N TRP A 93 -10.91 -2.48 -6.96
CA TRP A 93 -11.29 -2.09 -5.62
C TRP A 93 -10.54 -0.83 -5.16
N GLY A 94 -9.22 -0.84 -5.25
CA GLY A 94 -8.40 0.25 -4.72
C GLY A 94 -8.59 1.57 -5.46
N LYS A 95 -8.72 1.54 -6.80
CA LYS A 95 -9.01 2.75 -7.59
C LYS A 95 -10.37 3.33 -7.26
N TRP A 96 -11.38 2.49 -7.20
CA TRP A 96 -12.71 2.93 -6.81
C TRP A 96 -12.70 3.48 -5.38
N PHE A 97 -12.13 2.73 -4.44
CA PHE A 97 -12.16 3.10 -3.03
C PHE A 97 -11.40 4.42 -2.75
N THR A 98 -10.26 4.62 -3.39
CA THR A 98 -9.53 5.89 -3.30
C THR A 98 -10.38 7.05 -3.82
N ALA A 99 -11.07 6.87 -4.95
CA ALA A 99 -11.98 7.88 -5.48
C ALA A 99 -13.19 8.11 -4.56
N ALA A 100 -13.74 7.04 -3.96
CA ALA A 100 -14.82 7.15 -2.97
C ALA A 100 -14.37 7.96 -1.74
N MET A 101 -13.16 7.74 -1.24
CA MET A 101 -12.59 8.53 -0.15
C MET A 101 -12.40 10.01 -0.54
N MET A 102 -11.97 10.30 -1.76
CA MET A 102 -11.93 11.68 -2.27
C MET A 102 -13.33 12.32 -2.31
N GLY A 103 -14.33 11.57 -2.78
CA GLY A 103 -15.73 12.00 -2.78
C GLY A 103 -16.25 12.26 -1.36
N TYR A 104 -15.93 11.38 -0.42
CA TYR A 104 -16.26 11.56 0.98
C TYR A 104 -15.60 12.82 1.57
N GLY A 105 -14.32 13.05 1.28
CA GLY A 105 -13.62 14.26 1.71
C GLY A 105 -14.19 15.55 1.10
N TYR A 106 -14.72 15.48 -0.13
CA TYR A 106 -15.36 16.61 -0.81
C TYR A 106 -16.77 16.91 -0.26
N ALA A 107 -17.59 15.86 -0.11
CA ALA A 107 -19.00 15.96 0.31
C ALA A 107 -19.32 14.88 1.38
N PRO A 108 -18.85 15.07 2.63
CA PRO A 108 -19.09 14.08 3.66
C PRO A 108 -20.57 13.95 4.00
N SER A 109 -21.05 12.70 4.07
CA SER A 109 -22.39 12.37 4.53
C SER A 109 -22.35 11.07 5.36
N ALA A 110 -23.38 10.84 6.18
CA ALA A 110 -23.49 9.61 6.95
C ALA A 110 -23.63 8.36 6.06
N GLU A 111 -24.35 8.48 4.96
CA GLU A 111 -24.52 7.40 3.97
C GLU A 111 -23.20 7.06 3.28
N HIS A 112 -22.47 8.09 2.84
CA HIS A 112 -21.17 7.91 2.23
C HIS A 112 -20.21 7.27 3.22
N ARG A 113 -20.18 7.74 4.47
CA ARG A 113 -19.39 7.15 5.54
C ARG A 113 -19.72 5.68 5.74
N ALA A 114 -20.97 5.32 5.83
CA ALA A 114 -21.39 3.92 6.00
C ALA A 114 -20.93 3.02 4.85
N THR A 115 -20.97 3.53 3.62
CA THR A 115 -20.53 2.81 2.43
C THR A 115 -19.03 2.54 2.44
N VAL A 116 -18.19 3.55 2.72
CA VAL A 116 -16.73 3.34 2.79
C VAL A 116 -16.32 2.50 3.99
N ASP A 117 -17.01 2.63 5.14
CA ASP A 117 -16.79 1.79 6.31
C ASP A 117 -17.10 0.31 6.04
N ARG A 118 -18.18 0.04 5.31
CA ARG A 118 -18.51 -1.31 4.86
C ARG A 118 -17.44 -1.86 3.93
N ALA A 119 -17.06 -1.11 2.92
CA ALA A 119 -16.10 -1.54 1.90
C ALA A 119 -14.74 -1.88 2.50
N VAL A 120 -14.23 -1.04 3.43
CA VAL A 120 -12.93 -1.30 4.06
C VAL A 120 -12.99 -2.48 5.03
N ARG A 121 -14.08 -2.64 5.80
CA ARG A 121 -14.25 -3.80 6.69
C ARG A 121 -14.28 -5.10 5.91
N GLU A 122 -15.03 -5.15 4.81
CA GLU A 122 -15.13 -6.35 3.98
C GLU A 122 -13.81 -6.70 3.33
N LEU A 123 -13.02 -5.70 2.89
CA LEU A 123 -11.67 -5.95 2.39
C LEU A 123 -10.75 -6.47 3.50
N MET A 124 -10.70 -5.79 4.66
CA MET A 124 -9.82 -6.21 5.76
C MET A 124 -10.15 -7.62 6.26
N ALA A 125 -11.42 -8.03 6.19
CA ALA A 125 -11.84 -9.40 6.53
C ALA A 125 -11.24 -10.47 5.61
N THR A 126 -10.70 -10.09 4.45
CA THR A 126 -10.00 -11.02 3.53
C THR A 126 -8.52 -11.17 3.84
N GLN A 127 -7.98 -10.42 4.80
CA GLN A 127 -6.56 -10.45 5.14
C GLN A 127 -6.19 -11.82 5.71
N SER A 128 -5.23 -12.49 5.08
CA SER A 128 -4.69 -13.77 5.56
C SER A 128 -3.88 -13.62 6.85
N ALA A 129 -3.60 -14.74 7.52
CA ALA A 129 -2.88 -14.74 8.79
C ALA A 129 -1.48 -14.13 8.70
N ASP A 130 -0.80 -14.28 7.56
CA ASP A 130 0.51 -13.72 7.27
C ASP A 130 0.48 -12.23 6.87
N GLY A 131 -0.71 -11.67 6.62
CA GLY A 131 -0.89 -10.25 6.31
C GLY A 131 -1.25 -9.92 4.86
N TYR A 132 -1.29 -10.89 3.96
CA TYR A 132 -1.62 -10.66 2.57
C TYR A 132 -3.07 -10.19 2.38
N ILE A 133 -3.26 -9.16 1.56
CA ILE A 133 -4.53 -8.75 0.96
C ILE A 133 -4.30 -8.60 -0.54
N GLY A 134 -4.85 -9.49 -1.32
CA GLY A 134 -4.76 -9.50 -2.77
C GLY A 134 -5.68 -10.54 -3.37
N THR A 135 -5.65 -10.67 -4.69
CA THR A 135 -6.55 -11.53 -5.46
C THR A 135 -5.83 -12.73 -6.09
N TYR A 136 -4.59 -12.97 -5.71
CA TYR A 136 -3.77 -14.08 -6.21
C TYR A 136 -3.64 -15.19 -5.18
N PRO A 137 -3.62 -16.46 -5.59
CA PRO A 137 -3.23 -17.56 -4.71
C PRO A 137 -1.73 -17.48 -4.38
N ASP A 138 -1.32 -18.10 -3.29
CA ASP A 138 0.05 -18.00 -2.75
C ASP A 138 1.13 -18.37 -3.78
N SER A 139 0.84 -19.36 -4.65
CA SER A 139 1.75 -19.79 -5.71
C SER A 139 2.00 -18.77 -6.81
N CYS A 140 1.20 -17.71 -6.87
CA CYS A 140 1.26 -16.67 -7.90
C CYS A 140 1.66 -15.28 -7.32
N HIS A 141 2.04 -15.22 -6.04
CA HIS A 141 2.50 -13.98 -5.43
C HIS A 141 3.74 -13.44 -6.15
N LEU A 142 3.90 -12.13 -6.15
CA LEU A 142 4.92 -11.35 -6.85
C LEU A 142 4.89 -11.46 -8.37
N GLY A 143 4.03 -12.31 -8.93
CA GLY A 143 3.83 -12.46 -10.37
C GLY A 143 2.83 -11.45 -10.93
N ASP A 144 2.82 -11.32 -12.25
CA ASP A 144 1.87 -10.51 -13.03
C ASP A 144 1.57 -9.13 -12.42
N TRP A 145 0.33 -8.93 -11.98
CA TRP A 145 -0.16 -7.67 -11.41
C TRP A 145 -0.35 -7.72 -9.89
N ASP A 146 0.19 -8.72 -9.20
CA ASP A 146 0.00 -8.87 -7.76
C ASP A 146 0.55 -7.67 -6.96
N ILE A 147 1.81 -7.28 -7.18
CA ILE A 147 2.41 -6.10 -6.52
C ILE A 147 1.65 -4.83 -6.87
N TRP A 148 1.22 -4.70 -8.13
CA TRP A 148 0.41 -3.58 -8.57
C TRP A 148 -0.92 -3.51 -7.84
N GLY A 149 -1.58 -4.65 -7.64
CA GLY A 149 -2.81 -4.77 -6.87
C GLY A 149 -2.63 -4.41 -5.41
N ARG A 150 -1.59 -4.94 -4.75
CA ARG A 150 -1.25 -4.63 -3.35
C ARG A 150 -1.00 -3.12 -3.15
N LYS A 151 -0.35 -2.45 -4.12
CA LYS A 151 -0.19 -1.00 -4.10
C LYS A 151 -1.54 -0.28 -3.98
N TYR A 152 -2.54 -0.69 -4.76
CA TYR A 152 -3.86 -0.05 -4.70
C TYR A 152 -4.63 -0.38 -3.42
N VAL A 153 -4.44 -1.57 -2.86
CA VAL A 153 -4.94 -1.91 -1.53
C VAL A 153 -4.35 -0.98 -0.48
N LEU A 154 -3.02 -0.81 -0.48
CA LEU A 154 -2.34 0.10 0.45
C LEU A 154 -2.82 1.54 0.30
N LEU A 155 -2.95 2.06 -0.93
CA LEU A 155 -3.46 3.41 -1.17
C LEU A 155 -4.88 3.58 -0.61
N GLY A 156 -5.75 2.59 -0.78
CA GLY A 156 -7.11 2.63 -0.25
C GLY A 156 -7.15 2.63 1.28
N LEU A 157 -6.43 1.71 1.92
CA LEU A 157 -6.37 1.62 3.38
C LEU A 157 -5.79 2.89 4.02
N LEU A 158 -4.74 3.46 3.42
CA LEU A 158 -4.13 4.70 3.90
C LEU A 158 -5.04 5.91 3.68
N ALA A 159 -5.76 6.01 2.55
CA ALA A 159 -6.73 7.07 2.30
C ALA A 159 -7.88 7.02 3.32
N TYR A 160 -8.33 5.81 3.69
CA TYR A 160 -9.33 5.65 4.73
C TYR A 160 -8.80 6.08 6.11
N TYR A 161 -7.63 5.59 6.50
CA TYR A 161 -6.99 5.99 7.76
C TYR A 161 -6.76 7.50 7.83
N ASP A 162 -6.31 8.12 6.74
CA ASP A 162 -6.03 9.56 6.73
C ASP A 162 -7.26 10.40 7.07
N GLN A 163 -8.42 10.05 6.54
CA GLN A 163 -9.66 10.80 6.77
C GLN A 163 -10.41 10.40 8.05
N THR A 164 -10.33 9.13 8.45
CA THR A 164 -11.14 8.59 9.56
C THR A 164 -10.36 8.41 10.85
N LYS A 165 -9.04 8.29 10.76
CA LYS A 165 -8.10 7.93 11.84
C LYS A 165 -8.38 6.56 12.48
N GLU A 166 -9.11 5.67 11.78
CA GLU A 166 -9.37 4.31 12.21
C GLU A 166 -8.10 3.45 12.14
N THR A 167 -7.51 3.16 13.29
CA THR A 167 -6.20 2.49 13.38
C THR A 167 -6.19 1.08 12.82
N ALA A 168 -7.34 0.39 12.82
CA ALA A 168 -7.45 -0.96 12.24
C ALA A 168 -7.04 -0.99 10.75
N ALA A 169 -7.36 0.06 9.98
CA ALA A 169 -6.95 0.15 8.57
C ALA A 169 -5.44 0.37 8.42
N LEU A 170 -4.83 1.17 9.32
CA LEU A 170 -3.37 1.36 9.34
C LEU A 170 -2.64 0.06 9.69
N GLU A 171 -3.15 -0.69 10.68
CA GLU A 171 -2.55 -1.98 11.06
C GLU A 171 -2.69 -3.02 9.94
N ALA A 172 -3.84 -3.05 9.24
CA ALA A 172 -4.00 -3.90 8.07
C ALA A 172 -3.00 -3.51 6.95
N ALA A 173 -2.82 -2.21 6.69
CA ALA A 173 -1.85 -1.73 5.71
C ALA A 173 -0.41 -2.09 6.10
N ARG A 174 -0.02 -1.97 7.37
CA ARG A 174 1.30 -2.39 7.86
C ARG A 174 1.55 -3.87 7.60
N ARG A 175 0.58 -4.74 7.92
CA ARG A 175 0.70 -6.17 7.69
C ARG A 175 0.84 -6.52 6.21
N VAL A 176 0.13 -5.81 5.30
CA VAL A 176 0.33 -5.97 3.85
C VAL A 176 1.75 -5.58 3.45
N ALA A 177 2.27 -4.47 3.98
CA ALA A 177 3.61 -4.00 3.68
C ALA A 177 4.68 -4.95 4.24
N ASP A 178 4.53 -5.41 5.47
CA ASP A 178 5.47 -6.36 6.11
C ASP A 178 5.51 -7.69 5.35
N HIS A 179 4.35 -8.20 4.93
CA HIS A 179 4.26 -9.39 4.09
C HIS A 179 4.99 -9.19 2.75
N LEU A 180 4.76 -8.06 2.05
CA LEU A 180 5.44 -7.76 0.79
C LEU A 180 6.96 -7.64 0.97
N ILE A 181 7.43 -7.02 2.05
CA ILE A 181 8.85 -6.90 2.37
C ILE A 181 9.46 -8.29 2.64
N ALA A 182 8.74 -9.16 3.34
CA ALA A 182 9.19 -10.52 3.63
C ALA A 182 9.32 -11.37 2.37
N GLU A 183 8.40 -11.22 1.41
CA GLU A 183 8.45 -11.97 0.14
C GLU A 183 9.47 -11.40 -0.86
N ALA A 184 9.52 -10.06 -1.00
CA ALA A 184 10.37 -9.38 -1.98
C ALA A 184 11.73 -8.93 -1.44
N GLY A 185 12.01 -9.22 -0.16
CA GLY A 185 13.16 -8.73 0.59
C GLY A 185 14.52 -8.95 -0.06
N PRO A 186 15.61 -8.45 0.55
CA PRO A 186 16.93 -8.60 -0.03
C PRO A 186 17.25 -10.09 -0.17
N GLY A 187 17.29 -10.54 -1.43
CA GLY A 187 17.75 -11.88 -1.79
C GLY A 187 19.23 -12.06 -1.46
#